data_ca143476a891af90aa7c7c2c57b531a9
#
_entry.id   ca143476a891af90aa7c7c2c57b531a9
#
_cell.length_a   1.000
_cell.length_b   1.000
_cell.length_c   1.000
_cell.angle_alpha   90.00
_cell.angle_beta   90.00
_cell.angle_gamma   90.00
#
_symmetry.space_group_name_H-M   'P 1'
#
loop_
_entity.id
_entity.type
_entity.pdbx_description
1 polymer ?
#
loop_
_entity_poly.entity_id
_entity_poly.type
_entity_poly.pdbx_seq_one_letter_code
_entity_poly.pdbx_strand_id
1 'polypeptide(L)'
;MELFKIKRDIPFMSYGKLTTFISLVTFIAAVFFLVSKGLNFSVEFTGGTVMEVQYQQGVDVNKTRESLDTLKMGDVQVQALGTNKHIMIRLPNKEGVTSAQLSNQVMDLLKKDNPDVALRQVEFIGPQVGEELVTNGLMALGFVVAGIIIYLSMRFEWRFAVSAIIANMHDIVIILGCFAFFQWEFSLTVLAGILAVLGYSVNESVVVFDRIRENFRKSHMRGHTVPEVIDNAITATMSRTIITHGSTEAMVVSMLVFGGAALHGFSMALTIGIVFGIYSSVLVASPLLLMFGLSRENIGKEPKKKEEIVV
;
A
#
# COMPACT_ATOMS: atom_id res chain seq x y z
N MET A 1 -23.53 11.85 -13.01
CA MET A 1 -22.97 12.77 -14.02
C MET A 1 -21.72 12.13 -14.58
N GLU A 2 -21.67 11.88 -15.89
CA GLU A 2 -20.45 11.46 -16.58
C GLU A 2 -19.65 12.72 -16.93
N LEU A 3 -18.59 13.01 -16.17
CA LEU A 3 -17.72 14.16 -16.45
C LEU A 3 -16.95 13.99 -17.78
N PHE A 4 -16.69 12.74 -18.18
CA PHE A 4 -16.01 12.41 -19.43
C PHE A 4 -16.77 11.30 -20.14
N LYS A 5 -17.29 11.61 -21.34
CA LYS A 5 -17.92 10.61 -22.19
C LYS A 5 -16.89 10.06 -23.17
N ILE A 6 -16.34 8.90 -22.85
CA ILE A 6 -15.42 8.19 -23.75
C ILE A 6 -16.26 7.58 -24.86
N LYS A 7 -16.08 8.07 -26.09
CA LYS A 7 -16.92 7.69 -27.25
C LYS A 7 -16.48 6.39 -27.94
N ARG A 8 -15.26 5.92 -27.68
CA ARG A 8 -14.69 4.71 -28.30
C ARG A 8 -14.11 3.83 -27.23
N ASP A 9 -14.29 2.54 -27.38
CA ASP A 9 -13.68 1.57 -26.48
C ASP A 9 -12.16 1.61 -26.61
N ILE A 10 -11.49 1.63 -25.48
CA ILE A 10 -10.01 1.64 -25.40
C ILE A 10 -9.55 0.17 -25.40
N PRO A 11 -8.65 -0.24 -26.32
CA PRO A 11 -8.25 -1.64 -26.45
C PRO A 11 -7.20 -2.03 -25.39
N PHE A 12 -7.58 -2.06 -24.11
CA PHE A 12 -6.70 -2.43 -23.00
C PHE A 12 -6.12 -3.84 -23.14
N MET A 13 -6.95 -4.79 -23.57
CA MET A 13 -6.55 -6.19 -23.70
C MET A 13 -5.56 -6.44 -24.83
N SER A 14 -5.45 -5.53 -25.81
CA SER A 14 -4.39 -5.59 -26.82
C SER A 14 -3.00 -5.48 -26.21
N TYR A 15 -2.89 -4.72 -25.14
CA TYR A 15 -1.64 -4.53 -24.37
C TYR A 15 -1.50 -5.52 -23.21
N GLY A 16 -2.44 -6.45 -23.01
CA GLY A 16 -2.50 -7.34 -21.86
C GLY A 16 -1.22 -8.16 -21.63
N LYS A 17 -0.57 -8.67 -22.71
CA LYS A 17 0.71 -9.38 -22.60
C LYS A 17 1.84 -8.46 -22.11
N LEU A 18 1.92 -7.24 -22.62
CA LEU A 18 2.94 -6.27 -22.24
C LEU A 18 2.75 -5.82 -20.78
N THR A 19 1.52 -5.52 -20.40
CA THR A 19 1.21 -5.09 -19.02
C THR A 19 1.44 -6.20 -18.01
N THR A 20 1.07 -7.44 -18.34
CA THR A 20 1.39 -8.63 -17.50
C THR A 20 2.90 -8.81 -17.34
N PHE A 21 3.67 -8.62 -18.42
CA PHE A 21 5.14 -8.70 -18.34
C PHE A 21 5.71 -7.59 -17.45
N ILE A 22 5.26 -6.35 -17.62
CA ILE A 22 5.69 -5.22 -16.76
C ILE A 22 5.34 -5.50 -15.29
N SER A 23 4.13 -5.98 -15.01
CA SER A 23 3.70 -6.34 -13.64
C SER A 23 4.56 -7.44 -13.04
N LEU A 24 4.91 -8.44 -13.83
CA LEU A 24 5.77 -9.53 -13.37
C LEU A 24 7.18 -9.02 -13.02
N VAL A 25 7.74 -8.16 -13.87
CA VAL A 25 9.07 -7.56 -13.63
C VAL A 25 9.06 -6.68 -12.39
N THR A 26 8.05 -5.80 -12.24
CA THR A 26 7.93 -4.93 -11.06
C THR A 26 7.69 -5.73 -9.78
N PHE A 27 6.89 -6.79 -9.85
CA PHE A 27 6.67 -7.71 -8.73
C PHE A 27 7.96 -8.43 -8.30
N ILE A 28 8.70 -8.99 -9.27
CA ILE A 28 9.99 -9.66 -8.99
C ILE A 28 10.99 -8.65 -8.41
N ALA A 29 11.07 -7.44 -8.94
CA ALA A 29 11.92 -6.39 -8.39
C ALA A 29 11.53 -6.01 -6.96
N ALA A 30 10.23 -5.87 -6.67
CA ALA A 30 9.73 -5.61 -5.32
C ALA A 30 10.12 -6.72 -4.34
N VAL A 31 9.91 -7.99 -4.72
CA VAL A 31 10.33 -9.16 -3.91
C VAL A 31 11.85 -9.19 -3.73
N PHE A 32 12.62 -8.89 -4.77
CA PHE A 32 14.07 -8.82 -4.68
C PHE A 32 14.52 -7.78 -3.64
N PHE A 33 13.96 -6.57 -3.65
CA PHE A 33 14.31 -5.55 -2.66
C PHE A 33 13.84 -5.91 -1.25
N LEU A 34 12.68 -6.55 -1.11
CA LEU A 34 12.20 -7.05 0.19
C LEU A 34 13.15 -8.09 0.79
N VAL A 35 13.68 -9.00 -0.04
CA VAL A 35 14.58 -10.06 0.42
C VAL A 35 16.00 -9.53 0.64
N SER A 36 16.50 -8.65 -0.24
CA SER A 36 17.89 -8.19 -0.21
C SER A 36 18.15 -7.08 0.81
N LYS A 37 17.23 -6.11 0.94
CA LYS A 37 17.37 -4.98 1.86
C LYS A 37 16.51 -5.11 3.12
N GLY A 38 15.39 -5.85 3.05
CA GLY A 38 14.39 -5.90 4.12
C GLY A 38 13.61 -4.59 4.28
N LEU A 39 12.68 -4.58 5.23
CA LEU A 39 11.95 -3.38 5.63
C LEU A 39 12.70 -2.66 6.75
N ASN A 40 12.70 -1.33 6.69
CA ASN A 40 13.22 -0.49 7.78
C ASN A 40 12.12 -0.31 8.83
N PHE A 41 12.03 -1.25 9.79
CA PHE A 41 10.99 -1.23 10.81
C PHE A 41 11.17 -0.06 11.78
N SER A 42 10.05 0.57 12.15
CA SER A 42 10.01 1.58 13.22
C SER A 42 10.23 0.94 14.60
N VAL A 43 10.50 1.79 15.60
CA VAL A 43 10.61 1.34 17.01
C VAL A 43 9.30 0.75 17.54
N GLU A 44 8.18 1.02 16.92
CA GLU A 44 6.89 0.40 17.25
C GLU A 44 6.94 -1.12 17.11
N PHE A 45 7.74 -1.63 16.18
CA PHE A 45 7.93 -3.06 15.95
C PHE A 45 9.19 -3.64 16.61
N THR A 46 10.27 -2.85 16.69
CA THR A 46 11.56 -3.33 17.20
C THR A 46 11.76 -3.07 18.70
N GLY A 47 10.92 -2.22 19.25
CA GLY A 47 11.20 -1.60 20.54
C GLY A 47 12.35 -0.60 20.45
N GLY A 48 12.47 0.31 21.39
CA GLY A 48 13.53 1.31 21.40
C GLY A 48 13.08 2.66 21.90
N THR A 49 13.99 3.64 21.79
CA THR A 49 13.70 5.04 22.11
C THR A 49 13.81 5.87 20.84
N VAL A 50 12.78 6.66 20.56
CA VAL A 50 12.81 7.70 19.52
C VAL A 50 12.96 9.04 20.17
N MET A 51 13.87 9.85 19.67
CA MET A 51 14.05 11.24 20.06
C MET A 51 13.86 12.13 18.84
N GLU A 52 12.99 13.12 18.96
CA GLU A 52 12.91 14.21 18.00
C GLU A 52 13.68 15.41 18.54
N VAL A 53 14.66 15.87 17.77
CA VAL A 53 15.46 17.04 18.12
C VAL A 53 15.32 18.10 17.06
N GLN A 54 15.29 19.36 17.50
CA GLN A 54 15.24 20.51 16.61
C GLN A 54 16.49 21.36 16.74
N TYR A 55 17.05 21.73 15.60
CA TYR A 55 18.17 22.65 15.46
C TYR A 55 17.69 24.01 14.93
N GLN A 56 18.34 25.07 15.34
CA GLN A 56 18.06 26.42 14.80
C GLN A 56 18.58 26.55 13.35
N GLN A 57 19.73 25.95 13.06
CA GLN A 57 20.32 25.87 11.73
C GLN A 57 20.29 24.44 11.22
N GLY A 58 20.27 24.25 9.89
CA GLY A 58 20.31 22.92 9.31
C GLY A 58 21.63 22.22 9.63
N VAL A 59 21.55 20.95 10.02
CA VAL A 59 22.71 20.11 10.34
C VAL A 59 22.89 18.99 9.33
N ASP A 60 24.09 18.49 9.23
CA ASP A 60 24.43 17.33 8.42
C ASP A 60 24.08 16.05 9.21
N VAL A 61 23.09 15.30 8.69
CA VAL A 61 22.61 14.04 9.28
C VAL A 61 23.74 13.02 9.43
N ASN A 62 24.69 12.97 8.48
CA ASN A 62 25.80 12.02 8.53
C ASN A 62 26.77 12.35 9.67
N LYS A 63 27.10 13.64 9.85
CA LYS A 63 27.93 14.06 10.98
C LYS A 63 27.27 13.79 12.31
N THR A 64 25.95 14.02 12.41
CA THR A 64 25.19 13.69 13.61
C THR A 64 25.25 12.19 13.92
N ARG A 65 25.12 11.33 12.88
CA ARG A 65 25.26 9.89 13.02
C ARG A 65 26.65 9.48 13.51
N GLU A 66 27.71 9.99 12.87
CA GLU A 66 29.09 9.71 13.25
C GLU A 66 29.37 10.13 14.71
N SER A 67 28.88 11.29 15.14
CA SER A 67 29.01 11.71 16.55
C SER A 67 28.31 10.73 17.49
N LEU A 68 27.11 10.27 17.15
CA LEU A 68 26.33 9.32 17.97
C LEU A 68 26.96 7.92 18.02
N ASP A 69 27.61 7.47 16.94
CA ASP A 69 28.30 6.19 16.88
C ASP A 69 29.43 6.09 17.94
N THR A 70 29.99 7.24 18.34
CA THR A 70 31.01 7.30 19.41
C THR A 70 30.49 6.80 20.76
N LEU A 71 29.18 6.86 20.98
CA LEU A 71 28.55 6.41 22.25
C LEU A 71 28.40 4.88 22.32
N LYS A 72 28.70 4.15 21.23
CA LYS A 72 28.60 2.68 21.15
C LYS A 72 27.25 2.14 21.70
N MET A 73 26.18 2.80 21.32
CA MET A 73 24.83 2.47 21.76
C MET A 73 24.14 1.38 20.91
N GLY A 74 24.83 0.79 19.95
CA GLY A 74 24.30 -0.14 18.96
C GLY A 74 23.98 0.55 17.65
N ASP A 75 23.04 0.00 16.88
CA ASP A 75 22.61 0.56 15.57
C ASP A 75 21.73 1.80 15.78
N VAL A 76 22.37 2.97 15.82
CA VAL A 76 21.68 4.26 15.96
C VAL A 76 21.28 4.75 14.57
N GLN A 77 19.97 4.95 14.37
CA GLN A 77 19.46 5.50 13.11
C GLN A 77 19.19 7.00 13.27
N VAL A 78 19.66 7.78 12.31
CA VAL A 78 19.47 9.23 12.28
C VAL A 78 18.83 9.62 10.95
N GLN A 79 17.71 10.32 11.00
CA GLN A 79 16.92 10.68 9.84
C GLN A 79 16.41 12.12 9.93
N ALA A 80 16.43 12.87 8.84
CA ALA A 80 15.80 14.19 8.79
C ALA A 80 14.27 14.09 8.62
N LEU A 81 13.52 14.88 9.37
CA LEU A 81 12.06 15.00 9.27
C LEU A 81 11.68 16.24 8.44
N GLY A 82 11.54 16.06 7.15
CA GLY A 82 11.15 17.11 6.21
C GLY A 82 12.23 18.15 5.95
N THR A 83 12.89 18.67 6.97
CA THR A 83 13.97 19.64 6.87
C THR A 83 15.19 19.20 7.67
N ASN A 84 16.38 19.65 7.29
CA ASN A 84 17.63 19.36 8.04
C ASN A 84 17.69 20.03 9.42
N LYS A 85 16.62 20.70 9.85
CA LYS A 85 16.51 21.30 11.18
C LYS A 85 15.79 20.37 12.17
N HIS A 86 15.02 19.41 11.69
CA HIS A 86 14.29 18.44 12.49
C HIS A 86 14.90 17.06 12.25
N ILE A 87 15.47 16.48 13.28
CA ILE A 87 16.14 15.18 13.21
C ILE A 87 15.44 14.22 14.14
N MET A 88 15.13 13.04 13.60
CA MET A 88 14.71 11.88 14.38
C MET A 88 15.91 10.99 14.65
N ILE A 89 16.10 10.62 15.90
CA ILE A 89 17.16 9.71 16.36
C ILE A 89 16.50 8.51 17.00
N ARG A 90 16.80 7.32 16.50
CA ARG A 90 16.33 6.06 17.06
C ARG A 90 17.47 5.36 17.76
N LEU A 91 17.20 4.95 18.98
CA LEU A 91 18.14 4.28 19.84
C LEU A 91 17.60 2.88 20.17
N PRO A 92 18.40 1.83 19.96
CA PRO A 92 17.99 0.49 20.35
C PRO A 92 17.86 0.38 21.89
N ASN A 93 17.06 -0.58 22.32
CA ASN A 93 16.98 -0.90 23.75
C ASN A 93 18.33 -1.40 24.26
N LYS A 94 18.78 -0.88 25.41
CA LYS A 94 19.99 -1.33 26.07
C LYS A 94 19.62 -1.82 27.47
N GLU A 95 19.96 -3.07 27.76
CA GLU A 95 19.72 -3.66 29.09
C GLU A 95 20.40 -2.84 30.19
N GLY A 96 19.66 -2.55 31.25
CA GLY A 96 20.18 -1.83 32.43
C GLY A 96 20.25 -0.30 32.26
N VAL A 97 19.86 0.29 31.11
CA VAL A 97 19.86 1.73 30.93
C VAL A 97 18.43 2.20 30.61
N THR A 98 17.94 3.19 31.35
CA THR A 98 16.61 3.73 31.11
C THR A 98 16.59 4.63 29.87
N SER A 99 15.42 4.73 29.19
CA SER A 99 15.21 5.65 28.06
C SER A 99 15.61 7.09 28.40
N ALA A 100 15.32 7.55 29.62
CA ALA A 100 15.69 8.88 30.09
C ALA A 100 17.21 9.07 30.16
N GLN A 101 17.94 8.05 30.64
CA GLN A 101 19.42 8.09 30.70
C GLN A 101 20.02 8.11 29.29
N LEU A 102 19.51 7.28 28.36
CA LEU A 102 19.92 7.26 26.96
C LEU A 102 19.67 8.61 26.29
N SER A 103 18.48 9.16 26.48
CA SER A 103 18.10 10.46 25.91
C SER A 103 18.98 11.59 26.44
N ASN A 104 19.28 11.60 27.72
CA ASN A 104 20.16 12.61 28.31
C ASN A 104 21.59 12.51 27.76
N GLN A 105 22.15 11.29 27.64
CA GLN A 105 23.48 11.08 27.07
C GLN A 105 23.57 11.57 25.62
N VAL A 106 22.54 11.29 24.82
CA VAL A 106 22.43 11.78 23.45
C VAL A 106 22.34 13.29 23.42
N MET A 107 21.46 13.89 24.21
CA MET A 107 21.31 15.35 24.28
C MET A 107 22.57 16.05 24.74
N ASP A 108 23.30 15.50 25.73
CA ASP A 108 24.57 16.07 26.20
C ASP A 108 25.63 16.07 25.10
N LEU A 109 25.68 15.00 24.28
CA LEU A 109 26.59 14.94 23.13
C LEU A 109 26.17 15.96 22.04
N LEU A 110 24.91 15.99 21.66
CA LEU A 110 24.41 16.90 20.62
C LEU A 110 24.59 18.37 21.00
N LYS A 111 24.42 18.72 22.30
CA LYS A 111 24.64 20.08 22.82
C LYS A 111 26.11 20.50 22.81
N LYS A 112 27.06 19.55 22.86
CA LYS A 112 28.50 19.88 22.71
C LYS A 112 28.80 20.35 21.29
N ASP A 113 28.16 19.70 20.28
CA ASP A 113 28.36 20.04 18.88
C ASP A 113 27.53 21.25 18.47
N ASN A 114 26.29 21.37 19.02
CA ASN A 114 25.33 22.44 18.73
C ASN A 114 24.56 22.82 20.00
N PRO A 115 25.00 23.86 20.73
CA PRO A 115 24.38 24.29 22.00
C PRO A 115 22.86 24.62 21.90
N ASP A 116 22.42 25.04 20.72
CA ASP A 116 21.03 25.47 20.45
C ASP A 116 20.09 24.31 20.12
N VAL A 117 20.55 23.05 20.20
CA VAL A 117 19.69 21.90 19.96
C VAL A 117 18.64 21.75 21.07
N ALA A 118 17.40 21.62 20.68
CA ALA A 118 16.26 21.42 21.60
C ALA A 118 15.64 20.03 21.40
N LEU A 119 15.39 19.34 22.53
CA LEU A 119 14.60 18.12 22.53
C LEU A 119 13.12 18.48 22.38
N ARG A 120 12.46 17.90 21.35
CA ARG A 120 11.03 18.10 21.09
C ARG A 120 10.19 17.00 21.72
N GLN A 121 10.57 15.77 21.48
CA GLN A 121 9.80 14.61 21.90
C GLN A 121 10.73 13.44 22.17
N VAL A 122 10.33 12.62 23.15
CA VAL A 122 10.93 11.30 23.42
C VAL A 122 9.80 10.29 23.54
N GLU A 123 9.87 9.26 22.73
CA GLU A 123 8.98 8.10 22.80
C GLU A 123 9.79 6.86 23.18
N PHE A 124 9.25 6.05 24.04
CA PHE A 124 9.86 4.78 24.43
C PHE A 124 8.88 3.64 24.26
N ILE A 125 9.32 2.61 23.56
CA ILE A 125 8.56 1.38 23.37
C ILE A 125 9.39 0.23 23.90
N GLY A 126 8.86 -0.44 24.92
CA GLY A 126 9.49 -1.64 25.47
C GLY A 126 9.47 -2.79 24.45
N PRO A 127 10.46 -3.73 24.48
CA PRO A 127 10.54 -4.85 23.54
C PRO A 127 9.27 -5.72 23.53
N GLN A 128 8.69 -5.97 24.70
CA GLN A 128 7.48 -6.78 24.85
C GLN A 128 6.27 -6.14 24.12
N VAL A 129 6.14 -4.80 24.20
CA VAL A 129 5.10 -4.07 23.50
C VAL A 129 5.32 -4.14 21.98
N GLY A 130 6.57 -4.01 21.53
CA GLY A 130 6.92 -4.17 20.11
C GLY A 130 6.52 -5.54 19.55
N GLU A 131 6.85 -6.63 20.25
CA GLU A 131 6.45 -7.99 19.86
C GLU A 131 4.92 -8.17 19.80
N GLU A 132 4.20 -7.58 20.75
CA GLU A 132 2.74 -7.59 20.76
C GLU A 132 2.16 -6.83 19.56
N LEU A 133 2.72 -5.67 19.21
CA LEU A 133 2.30 -4.87 18.07
C LEU A 133 2.58 -5.58 16.74
N VAL A 134 3.71 -6.27 16.61
CA VAL A 134 4.00 -7.14 15.44
C VAL A 134 2.94 -8.22 15.31
N THR A 135 2.68 -8.94 16.38
CA THR A 135 1.71 -10.05 16.40
C THR A 135 0.31 -9.57 16.04
N ASN A 136 -0.15 -8.49 16.65
CA ASN A 136 -1.45 -7.89 16.39
C ASN A 136 -1.56 -7.35 14.95
N GLY A 137 -0.48 -6.74 14.44
CA GLY A 137 -0.41 -6.24 13.07
C GLY A 137 -0.51 -7.37 12.02
N LEU A 138 0.22 -8.47 12.23
CA LEU A 138 0.14 -9.65 11.37
C LEU A 138 -1.23 -10.33 11.44
N MET A 139 -1.82 -10.40 12.63
CA MET A 139 -3.20 -10.92 12.78
C MET A 139 -4.20 -10.04 12.05
N ALA A 140 -4.12 -8.72 12.20
CA ALA A 140 -5.01 -7.79 11.50
C ALA A 140 -4.91 -7.95 9.97
N LEU A 141 -3.68 -8.02 9.44
CA LEU A 141 -3.45 -8.28 8.02
C LEU A 141 -4.05 -9.63 7.59
N GLY A 142 -3.82 -10.68 8.36
CA GLY A 142 -4.36 -12.02 8.10
C GLY A 142 -5.90 -12.03 8.08
N PHE A 143 -6.55 -11.37 9.05
CA PHE A 143 -8.02 -11.27 9.09
C PHE A 143 -8.58 -10.50 7.92
N VAL A 144 -7.97 -9.38 7.53
CA VAL A 144 -8.42 -8.59 6.36
C VAL A 144 -8.26 -9.40 5.08
N VAL A 145 -7.11 -10.04 4.86
CA VAL A 145 -6.88 -10.88 3.68
C VAL A 145 -7.86 -12.05 3.62
N ALA A 146 -8.06 -12.75 4.75
CA ALA A 146 -9.04 -13.84 4.82
C ALA A 146 -10.46 -13.36 4.53
N GLY A 147 -10.87 -12.23 5.10
CA GLY A 147 -12.16 -11.60 4.84
C GLY A 147 -12.36 -11.26 3.36
N ILE A 148 -11.35 -10.71 2.72
CA ILE A 148 -11.38 -10.40 1.28
C ILE A 148 -11.51 -11.69 0.45
N ILE A 149 -10.76 -12.73 0.76
CA ILE A 149 -10.82 -14.02 0.05
C ILE A 149 -12.22 -14.61 0.18
N ILE A 150 -12.78 -14.64 1.38
CA ILE A 150 -14.15 -15.14 1.64
C ILE A 150 -15.17 -14.31 0.84
N TYR A 151 -15.11 -12.98 0.95
CA TYR A 151 -16.02 -12.08 0.25
C TYR A 151 -15.99 -12.29 -1.26
N LEU A 152 -14.78 -12.27 -1.87
CA LEU A 152 -14.63 -12.45 -3.31
C LEU A 152 -15.08 -13.85 -3.78
N SER A 153 -14.80 -14.89 -3.00
CA SER A 153 -15.22 -16.27 -3.31
C SER A 153 -16.74 -16.45 -3.25
N MET A 154 -17.42 -15.75 -2.36
CA MET A 154 -18.88 -15.74 -2.28
C MET A 154 -19.54 -14.86 -3.36
N ARG A 155 -18.89 -13.75 -3.72
CA ARG A 155 -19.45 -12.73 -4.63
C ARG A 155 -19.27 -13.11 -6.10
N PHE A 156 -18.15 -13.77 -6.44
CA PHE A 156 -17.73 -14.04 -7.82
C PHE A 156 -17.45 -15.52 -8.06
N GLU A 157 -17.48 -15.90 -9.33
CA GLU A 157 -16.91 -17.17 -9.78
C GLU A 157 -15.40 -17.21 -9.55
N TRP A 158 -14.85 -18.39 -9.37
CA TRP A 158 -13.44 -18.59 -8.98
C TRP A 158 -12.42 -17.82 -9.84
N ARG A 159 -12.68 -17.68 -11.17
CA ARG A 159 -11.77 -16.96 -12.07
C ARG A 159 -11.64 -15.48 -11.67
N PHE A 160 -12.77 -14.83 -11.42
CA PHE A 160 -12.80 -13.45 -10.95
C PHE A 160 -12.19 -13.31 -9.57
N ALA A 161 -12.55 -14.20 -8.65
CA ALA A 161 -12.05 -14.17 -7.28
C ALA A 161 -10.52 -14.31 -7.25
N VAL A 162 -9.97 -15.32 -7.94
CA VAL A 162 -8.52 -15.55 -7.99
C VAL A 162 -7.79 -14.39 -8.67
N SER A 163 -8.33 -13.86 -9.79
CA SER A 163 -7.72 -12.70 -10.47
C SER A 163 -7.65 -11.47 -9.57
N ALA A 164 -8.73 -11.18 -8.81
CA ALA A 164 -8.74 -10.06 -7.89
C ALA A 164 -7.77 -10.28 -6.71
N ILE A 165 -7.73 -11.50 -6.13
CA ILE A 165 -6.81 -11.83 -5.05
C ILE A 165 -5.35 -11.63 -5.49
N ILE A 166 -4.99 -12.13 -6.67
CA ILE A 166 -3.62 -11.97 -7.22
C ILE A 166 -3.30 -10.50 -7.42
N ALA A 167 -4.22 -9.69 -7.99
CA ALA A 167 -4.02 -8.27 -8.20
C ALA A 167 -3.85 -7.51 -6.86
N ASN A 168 -4.65 -7.84 -5.85
CA ASN A 168 -4.51 -7.23 -4.51
C ASN A 168 -3.19 -7.61 -3.82
N MET A 169 -2.76 -8.87 -3.93
CA MET A 169 -1.47 -9.30 -3.39
C MET A 169 -0.30 -8.62 -4.13
N HIS A 170 -0.43 -8.45 -5.44
CA HIS A 170 0.53 -7.65 -6.22
C HIS A 170 0.67 -6.24 -5.67
N ASP A 171 -0.44 -5.54 -5.38
CA ASP A 171 -0.41 -4.18 -4.86
C ASP A 171 0.33 -4.09 -3.51
N ILE A 172 0.03 -5.01 -2.59
CA ILE A 172 0.74 -5.07 -1.29
C ILE A 172 2.25 -5.23 -1.50
N VAL A 173 2.64 -6.20 -2.33
CA VAL A 173 4.06 -6.49 -2.58
C VAL A 173 4.77 -5.30 -3.21
N ILE A 174 4.12 -4.57 -4.11
CA ILE A 174 4.68 -3.35 -4.70
C ILE A 174 4.88 -2.26 -3.64
N ILE A 175 3.88 -2.02 -2.78
CA ILE A 175 4.01 -1.03 -1.70
C ILE A 175 5.19 -1.40 -0.79
N LEU A 176 5.23 -2.63 -0.29
CA LEU A 176 6.31 -3.12 0.56
C LEU A 176 7.67 -3.05 -0.15
N GLY A 177 7.72 -3.39 -1.45
CA GLY A 177 8.91 -3.31 -2.27
C GLY A 177 9.43 -1.87 -2.41
N CYS A 178 8.55 -0.88 -2.58
CA CYS A 178 8.92 0.53 -2.58
C CYS A 178 9.51 0.96 -1.23
N PHE A 179 8.88 0.58 -0.12
CA PHE A 179 9.40 0.87 1.22
C PHE A 179 10.77 0.22 1.44
N ALA A 180 10.97 -1.02 1.00
CA ALA A 180 12.26 -1.70 1.08
C ALA A 180 13.31 -1.06 0.16
N PHE A 181 12.95 -0.65 -1.06
CA PHE A 181 13.88 -0.04 -2.02
C PHE A 181 14.44 1.29 -1.52
N PHE A 182 13.53 2.19 -1.09
CA PHE A 182 13.86 3.53 -0.61
C PHE A 182 14.27 3.54 0.87
N GLN A 183 14.16 2.42 1.58
CA GLN A 183 14.41 2.30 3.02
C GLN A 183 13.58 3.28 3.85
N TRP A 184 12.34 3.57 3.38
CA TRP A 184 11.39 4.35 4.16
C TRP A 184 10.97 3.59 5.40
N GLU A 185 10.69 4.34 6.46
CA GLU A 185 10.25 3.77 7.72
C GLU A 185 8.93 3.02 7.59
N PHE A 186 8.93 1.76 8.03
CA PHE A 186 7.73 0.93 8.09
C PHE A 186 7.17 0.96 9.52
N SER A 187 6.12 1.76 9.72
CA SER A 187 5.45 1.99 11.00
C SER A 187 4.05 1.34 11.04
N LEU A 188 3.39 1.37 12.20
CA LEU A 188 1.99 0.95 12.32
C LEU A 188 1.06 1.80 11.45
N THR A 189 1.37 3.08 11.26
CA THR A 189 0.59 3.94 10.37
C THR A 189 0.73 3.52 8.91
N VAL A 190 1.91 3.06 8.49
CA VAL A 190 2.12 2.47 7.15
C VAL A 190 1.31 1.18 6.99
N LEU A 191 1.34 0.30 8.00
CA LEU A 191 0.53 -0.92 8.00
C LEU A 191 -0.97 -0.60 7.89
N ALA A 192 -1.44 0.40 8.63
CA ALA A 192 -2.83 0.87 8.51
C ALA A 192 -3.14 1.40 7.09
N GLY A 193 -2.19 2.10 6.45
CA GLY A 193 -2.29 2.51 5.05
C GLY A 193 -2.42 1.32 4.10
N ILE A 194 -1.63 0.27 4.29
CA ILE A 194 -1.73 -0.98 3.49
C ILE A 194 -3.08 -1.65 3.66
N LEU A 195 -3.60 -1.73 4.90
CA LEU A 195 -4.93 -2.29 5.16
C LEU A 195 -6.04 -1.48 4.47
N ALA A 196 -5.92 -0.15 4.46
CA ALA A 196 -6.85 0.72 3.76
C ALA A 196 -6.78 0.53 2.23
N VAL A 197 -5.57 0.41 1.66
CA VAL A 197 -5.36 0.11 0.23
C VAL A 197 -6.02 -1.20 -0.17
N LEU A 198 -5.91 -2.25 0.65
CA LEU A 198 -6.54 -3.53 0.37
C LEU A 198 -8.05 -3.38 0.15
N GLY A 199 -8.74 -2.69 1.05
CA GLY A 199 -10.17 -2.44 0.91
C GLY A 199 -10.51 -1.59 -0.31
N TYR A 200 -9.67 -0.62 -0.62
CA TYR A 200 -9.86 0.30 -1.73
C TYR A 200 -9.64 -0.40 -3.09
N SER A 201 -8.58 -1.18 -3.24
CA SER A 201 -8.25 -1.93 -4.47
C SER A 201 -9.29 -3.01 -4.78
N VAL A 202 -9.78 -3.73 -3.75
CA VAL A 202 -10.88 -4.70 -3.91
C VAL A 202 -12.12 -4.05 -4.47
N ASN A 203 -12.50 -2.87 -3.96
CA ASN A 203 -13.70 -2.17 -4.44
C ASN A 203 -13.63 -1.84 -5.93
N GLU A 204 -12.47 -1.41 -6.43
CA GLU A 204 -12.28 -1.12 -7.86
C GLU A 204 -12.39 -2.40 -8.71
N SER A 205 -11.72 -3.48 -8.28
CA SER A 205 -11.80 -4.78 -8.98
C SER A 205 -13.25 -5.27 -9.06
N VAL A 206 -14.03 -5.12 -7.99
CA VAL A 206 -15.45 -5.51 -7.93
C VAL A 206 -16.27 -4.72 -8.95
N VAL A 207 -16.05 -3.40 -9.06
CA VAL A 207 -16.77 -2.54 -10.02
C VAL A 207 -16.50 -2.95 -11.47
N VAL A 208 -15.24 -3.18 -11.80
CA VAL A 208 -14.85 -3.60 -13.16
C VAL A 208 -15.44 -4.98 -13.48
N PHE A 209 -15.33 -5.92 -12.54
CA PHE A 209 -15.80 -7.31 -12.72
C PHE A 209 -17.33 -7.41 -12.82
N ASP A 210 -18.06 -6.64 -12.01
CA ASP A 210 -19.52 -6.57 -12.14
C ASP A 210 -19.92 -6.02 -13.51
N ARG A 211 -19.20 -5.01 -14.00
CA ARG A 211 -19.46 -4.47 -15.33
C ARG A 211 -19.14 -5.47 -16.45
N ILE A 212 -18.05 -6.23 -16.32
CA ILE A 212 -17.74 -7.33 -17.24
C ILE A 212 -18.88 -8.35 -17.26
N ARG A 213 -19.35 -8.81 -16.11
CA ARG A 213 -20.46 -9.77 -15.98
C ARG A 213 -21.76 -9.19 -16.57
N GLU A 214 -22.06 -7.93 -16.32
CA GLU A 214 -23.22 -7.24 -16.89
C GLU A 214 -23.17 -7.23 -18.42
N ASN A 215 -22.00 -6.87 -18.98
CA ASN A 215 -21.80 -6.83 -20.43
C ASN A 215 -21.96 -8.20 -21.09
N PHE A 216 -21.50 -9.27 -20.47
CA PHE A 216 -21.73 -10.62 -21.00
C PHE A 216 -23.21 -11.00 -21.08
N ARG A 217 -24.07 -10.42 -20.25
CA ARG A 217 -25.52 -10.65 -20.26
C ARG A 217 -26.28 -9.80 -21.27
N LYS A 218 -25.70 -8.70 -21.74
CA LYS A 218 -26.34 -7.77 -22.67
C LYS A 218 -26.43 -8.36 -24.09
N SER A 219 -27.57 -8.24 -24.71
CA SER A 219 -27.85 -8.80 -26.05
C SER A 219 -26.96 -8.19 -27.13
N HIS A 220 -26.69 -6.88 -27.07
CA HIS A 220 -25.88 -6.18 -28.08
C HIS A 220 -24.38 -6.58 -28.01
N MET A 221 -23.94 -7.20 -26.94
CA MET A 221 -22.56 -7.70 -26.79
C MET A 221 -22.40 -9.16 -27.26
N ARG A 222 -23.47 -9.84 -27.73
CA ARG A 222 -23.42 -11.27 -28.07
C ARG A 222 -22.51 -11.61 -29.25
N GLY A 223 -22.22 -10.69 -30.14
CA GLY A 223 -21.32 -10.87 -31.29
C GLY A 223 -19.84 -10.53 -31.02
N HIS A 224 -19.54 -9.93 -29.87
CA HIS A 224 -18.17 -9.48 -29.54
C HIS A 224 -17.33 -10.58 -28.92
N THR A 225 -16.03 -10.50 -29.14
CA THR A 225 -15.04 -11.38 -28.49
C THR A 225 -14.91 -11.09 -27.00
N VAL A 226 -14.38 -12.03 -26.20
CA VAL A 226 -14.19 -11.83 -24.77
C VAL A 226 -13.32 -10.61 -24.46
N PRO A 227 -12.17 -10.38 -25.14
CA PRO A 227 -11.38 -9.16 -24.96
C PRO A 227 -12.18 -7.87 -25.21
N GLU A 228 -12.97 -7.81 -26.29
CA GLU A 228 -13.81 -6.63 -26.58
C GLU A 228 -14.86 -6.35 -25.50
N VAL A 229 -15.45 -7.40 -24.94
CA VAL A 229 -16.40 -7.25 -23.81
C VAL A 229 -15.72 -6.69 -22.58
N ILE A 230 -14.48 -7.13 -22.29
CA ILE A 230 -13.67 -6.62 -21.17
C ILE A 230 -13.28 -5.16 -21.44
N ASP A 231 -12.77 -4.83 -22.65
CA ASP A 231 -12.39 -3.48 -23.03
C ASP A 231 -13.54 -2.48 -22.90
N ASN A 232 -14.72 -2.88 -23.35
CA ASN A 232 -15.94 -2.07 -23.18
C ASN A 232 -16.30 -1.88 -21.70
N ALA A 233 -16.20 -2.94 -20.90
CA ALA A 233 -16.50 -2.84 -19.47
C ALA A 233 -15.55 -1.87 -18.74
N ILE A 234 -14.25 -1.98 -19.00
CA ILE A 234 -13.23 -1.09 -18.43
C ILE A 234 -13.48 0.34 -18.89
N THR A 235 -13.67 0.55 -20.20
CA THR A 235 -13.93 1.89 -20.77
C THR A 235 -15.18 2.52 -20.15
N ALA A 236 -16.24 1.74 -19.95
CA ALA A 236 -17.48 2.23 -19.36
C ALA A 236 -17.37 2.58 -17.86
N THR A 237 -16.43 1.99 -17.13
CA THR A 237 -16.18 2.31 -15.72
C THR A 237 -15.11 3.38 -15.54
N MET A 238 -14.31 3.68 -16.55
CA MET A 238 -13.14 4.56 -16.48
C MET A 238 -13.45 5.96 -15.94
N SER A 239 -14.57 6.56 -16.34
CA SER A 239 -14.99 7.89 -15.85
C SER A 239 -15.21 7.87 -14.32
N ARG A 240 -15.82 6.81 -13.80
CA ARG A 240 -16.01 6.61 -12.37
C ARG A 240 -14.66 6.39 -11.67
N THR A 241 -13.82 5.52 -12.21
CA THR A 241 -12.49 5.22 -11.68
C THR A 241 -11.64 6.49 -11.55
N ILE A 242 -11.56 7.31 -12.61
CA ILE A 242 -10.80 8.57 -12.60
C ILE A 242 -11.34 9.53 -11.53
N ILE A 243 -12.66 9.65 -11.38
CA ILE A 243 -13.26 10.58 -10.41
C ILE A 243 -13.01 10.08 -8.98
N THR A 244 -13.29 8.80 -8.70
CA THR A 244 -13.16 8.23 -7.35
C THR A 244 -11.71 8.19 -6.89
N HIS A 245 -10.80 7.68 -7.73
CA HIS A 245 -9.39 7.62 -7.40
C HIS A 245 -8.75 9.01 -7.39
N GLY A 246 -9.07 9.87 -8.36
CA GLY A 246 -8.54 11.24 -8.42
C GLY A 246 -8.93 12.08 -7.21
N SER A 247 -10.18 11.99 -6.74
CA SER A 247 -10.62 12.71 -5.54
C SER A 247 -9.95 12.18 -4.27
N THR A 248 -9.81 10.87 -4.14
CA THR A 248 -9.13 10.26 -3.00
C THR A 248 -7.63 10.56 -3.02
N GLU A 249 -7.00 10.47 -4.19
CA GLU A 249 -5.58 10.80 -4.36
C GLU A 249 -5.29 12.27 -4.05
N ALA A 250 -6.15 13.21 -4.47
CA ALA A 250 -6.01 14.62 -4.14
C ALA A 250 -6.04 14.86 -2.61
N MET A 251 -6.91 14.14 -1.88
CA MET A 251 -6.96 14.18 -0.42
C MET A 251 -5.67 13.59 0.18
N VAL A 252 -5.23 12.44 -0.29
CA VAL A 252 -4.04 11.74 0.22
C VAL A 252 -2.77 12.54 -0.06
N VAL A 253 -2.63 13.13 -1.25
CA VAL A 253 -1.51 14.03 -1.58
C VAL A 253 -1.52 15.29 -0.71
N SER A 254 -2.70 15.83 -0.39
CA SER A 254 -2.80 16.94 0.57
C SER A 254 -2.29 16.52 1.96
N MET A 255 -2.62 15.30 2.41
CA MET A 255 -2.06 14.76 3.67
C MET A 255 -0.56 14.54 3.57
N LEU A 256 -0.05 14.08 2.42
CA LEU A 256 1.38 13.87 2.20
C LEU A 256 2.18 15.18 2.28
N VAL A 257 1.62 16.27 1.74
CA VAL A 257 2.27 17.59 1.69
C VAL A 257 2.12 18.36 3.00
N PHE A 258 0.93 18.32 3.61
CA PHE A 258 0.58 19.16 4.75
C PHE A 258 0.43 18.40 6.07
N GLY A 259 0.39 17.06 6.05
CA GLY A 259 0.08 16.22 7.22
C GLY A 259 1.24 16.03 8.20
N GLY A 260 2.44 16.54 7.85
CA GLY A 260 3.62 16.40 8.71
C GLY A 260 4.16 14.97 8.79
N ALA A 261 5.15 14.77 9.66
CA ALA A 261 5.88 13.51 9.78
C ALA A 261 4.97 12.31 10.15
N ALA A 262 4.02 12.52 11.06
CA ALA A 262 3.13 11.46 11.55
C ALA A 262 2.24 10.83 10.48
N LEU A 263 1.82 11.59 9.47
CA LEU A 263 0.96 11.12 8.39
C LEU A 263 1.74 10.78 7.11
N HIS A 264 3.04 11.10 7.06
CA HIS A 264 3.83 10.96 5.84
C HIS A 264 3.89 9.50 5.33
N GLY A 265 4.25 8.56 6.20
CA GLY A 265 4.33 7.13 5.84
C GLY A 265 2.98 6.54 5.43
N PHE A 266 1.92 6.87 6.17
CA PHE A 266 0.55 6.48 5.84
C PHE A 266 0.13 6.98 4.45
N SER A 267 0.32 8.28 4.21
CA SER A 267 -0.05 8.91 2.94
C SER A 267 0.77 8.39 1.77
N MET A 268 2.06 8.11 1.99
CA MET A 268 2.93 7.52 0.98
C MET A 268 2.44 6.12 0.58
N ALA A 269 2.12 5.27 1.56
CA ALA A 269 1.58 3.93 1.30
C ALA A 269 0.25 3.99 0.53
N LEU A 270 -0.64 4.92 0.91
CA LEU A 270 -1.92 5.13 0.22
C LEU A 270 -1.72 5.63 -1.23
N THR A 271 -0.87 6.63 -1.46
CA THR A 271 -0.57 7.16 -2.80
C THR A 271 -0.08 6.06 -3.72
N ILE A 272 0.93 5.29 -3.29
CA ILE A 272 1.43 4.16 -4.07
C ILE A 272 0.30 3.15 -4.31
N GLY A 273 -0.45 2.81 -3.26
CA GLY A 273 -1.52 1.83 -3.33
C GLY A 273 -2.69 2.24 -4.23
N ILE A 274 -3.10 3.50 -4.24
CA ILE A 274 -4.15 4.02 -5.12
C ILE A 274 -3.70 3.97 -6.58
N VAL A 275 -2.49 4.43 -6.88
CA VAL A 275 -1.94 4.42 -8.25
C VAL A 275 -1.81 2.99 -8.78
N PHE A 276 -1.21 2.09 -7.99
CA PHE A 276 -1.05 0.69 -8.39
C PHE A 276 -2.37 -0.08 -8.35
N GLY A 277 -3.34 0.27 -7.52
CA GLY A 277 -4.67 -0.33 -7.46
C GLY A 277 -5.47 -0.08 -8.74
N ILE A 278 -5.41 1.13 -9.34
CA ILE A 278 -5.98 1.40 -10.66
C ILE A 278 -5.29 0.53 -11.72
N TYR A 279 -3.96 0.53 -11.69
CA TYR A 279 -3.16 -0.25 -12.62
C TYR A 279 -3.49 -1.73 -12.52
N SER A 280 -3.53 -2.30 -11.32
CA SER A 280 -3.72 -3.72 -11.10
C SER A 280 -5.12 -4.20 -11.43
N SER A 281 -6.17 -3.45 -11.10
CA SER A 281 -7.55 -3.82 -11.42
C SER A 281 -7.81 -3.89 -12.93
N VAL A 282 -7.22 -2.96 -13.69
CA VAL A 282 -7.41 -2.88 -15.15
C VAL A 282 -6.41 -3.75 -15.90
N LEU A 283 -5.12 -3.67 -15.56
CA LEU A 283 -4.02 -4.19 -16.37
C LEU A 283 -3.34 -5.44 -15.80
N VAL A 284 -3.77 -5.91 -14.62
CA VAL A 284 -3.35 -7.20 -14.04
C VAL A 284 -4.54 -8.13 -13.92
N ALA A 285 -5.58 -7.74 -13.18
CA ALA A 285 -6.73 -8.61 -12.92
C ALA A 285 -7.50 -8.98 -14.19
N SER A 286 -7.71 -8.01 -15.11
CA SER A 286 -8.46 -8.27 -16.33
C SER A 286 -7.74 -9.19 -17.33
N PRO A 287 -6.44 -9.03 -17.64
CA PRO A 287 -5.69 -10.02 -18.42
C PRO A 287 -5.64 -11.41 -17.79
N LEU A 288 -5.58 -11.51 -16.46
CA LEU A 288 -5.64 -12.79 -15.75
C LEU A 288 -6.95 -13.53 -16.00
N LEU A 289 -8.08 -12.81 -16.13
CA LEU A 289 -9.36 -13.44 -16.50
C LEU A 289 -9.26 -14.16 -17.85
N LEU A 290 -8.58 -13.56 -18.85
CA LEU A 290 -8.36 -14.19 -20.16
C LEU A 290 -7.45 -15.41 -20.02
N MET A 291 -6.39 -15.31 -19.22
CA MET A 291 -5.47 -16.44 -18.97
C MET A 291 -6.16 -17.61 -18.27
N PHE A 292 -7.13 -17.35 -17.40
CA PHE A 292 -7.95 -18.38 -16.73
C PHE A 292 -9.10 -18.90 -17.60
N GLY A 293 -9.15 -18.52 -18.89
CA GLY A 293 -10.11 -19.03 -19.84
C GLY A 293 -11.54 -18.55 -19.58
N LEU A 294 -11.69 -17.26 -19.28
CA LEU A 294 -13.02 -16.63 -19.18
C LEU A 294 -13.76 -16.81 -20.50
N SER A 295 -14.95 -17.40 -20.45
CA SER A 295 -15.82 -17.61 -21.61
C SER A 295 -17.26 -17.26 -21.30
N ARG A 296 -18.06 -17.02 -22.36
CA ARG A 296 -19.50 -16.75 -22.22
C ARG A 296 -20.26 -17.89 -21.56
N GLU A 297 -19.88 -19.12 -21.85
CA GLU A 297 -20.55 -20.32 -21.32
C GLU A 297 -20.45 -20.41 -19.80
N ASN A 298 -19.38 -19.84 -19.24
CA ASN A 298 -19.14 -19.83 -17.81
C ASN A 298 -19.98 -18.80 -17.05
N ILE A 299 -20.37 -17.68 -17.72
CA ILE A 299 -21.09 -16.57 -17.09
C ILE A 299 -22.62 -16.66 -17.32
N GLY A 300 -23.04 -17.46 -18.29
CA GLY A 300 -24.38 -17.43 -18.89
C GLY A 300 -25.44 -18.33 -18.27
N LYS A 301 -25.16 -19.06 -17.18
CA LYS A 301 -26.24 -19.79 -16.49
C LYS A 301 -27.02 -18.85 -15.61
N GLU A 302 -28.07 -18.19 -16.17
CA GLU A 302 -29.13 -17.64 -15.33
C GLU A 302 -29.67 -18.74 -14.40
N PRO A 303 -29.91 -18.43 -13.12
CA PRO A 303 -30.74 -19.32 -12.32
C PRO A 303 -32.10 -19.43 -13.06
N LYS A 304 -32.50 -20.63 -13.46
CA LYS A 304 -33.80 -20.88 -14.05
C LYS A 304 -34.84 -20.21 -13.15
N LYS A 305 -35.55 -19.20 -13.69
CA LYS A 305 -36.76 -18.71 -13.03
C LYS A 305 -37.58 -19.94 -12.71
N LYS A 306 -37.87 -20.19 -11.42
CA LYS A 306 -38.88 -21.12 -11.03
C LYS A 306 -40.16 -20.66 -11.72
N GLU A 307 -40.66 -21.46 -12.65
CA GLU A 307 -41.99 -21.26 -13.20
C GLU A 307 -42.94 -21.25 -11.99
N GLU A 308 -43.55 -20.10 -11.72
CA GLU A 308 -44.67 -20.04 -10.82
C GLU A 308 -45.73 -20.94 -11.43
N ILE A 309 -45.94 -22.10 -10.84
CA ILE A 309 -47.11 -22.95 -11.11
C ILE A 309 -48.29 -22.15 -10.60
N VAL A 310 -48.98 -21.48 -11.54
CA VAL A 310 -50.29 -20.90 -11.30
C VAL A 310 -51.24 -22.09 -11.17
N VAL A 311 -51.68 -22.39 -9.94
CA VAL A 311 -52.77 -23.30 -9.64
C VAL A 311 -54.07 -22.50 -9.62
#